data_01231764b43d1dac1343a0b90b15d311
#
_entry.id   01231764b43d1dac1343a0b90b15d311
#
_cell.length_a   1.000
_cell.length_b   1.000
_cell.length_c   1.000
_cell.angle_alpha   90.00
_cell.angle_beta   90.00
_cell.angle_gamma   90.00
#
_symmetry.space_group_name_H-M   'P 1'
#
loop_
_entity.id
_entity.type
_entity.pdbx_description
1 polymer ?
#
loop_
_entity_poly.entity_id
_entity_poly.type
_entity_poly.pdbx_seq_one_letter_code
_entity_poly.pdbx_strand_id
1 'polypeptide(L)'
;MVLVLINGRPLSINWADKFVPAILEAWYPGSQGGTAIAEALFGDYNPGGKLTVTFPKTVGQIPFNFPAKPASQVDGGQTPGVKGNQSRINGPLYPFGYGLSYTTFEYSNLQLSSPVITDKEPVTVTCKIKNTGTRSGDEVVQLYTRDVVSSVTTYEKNLRGFERVHLEPGETKEVSFQLLPRDFQLLNKDNHWVVEPGMFQIMIGASSEDIRLKKGLEIRAYGQASANEIIESDPRDFISASKNKSISSMWLTETIPLPGKVKKGNTYPSNWQRTPK
;
A
#
# COMPACT_ATOMS: atom_id res chain seq x y z
N MET A 1 -32.01 1.76 11.57
CA MET A 1 -31.99 1.95 10.10
C MET A 1 -30.60 1.59 9.61
N VAL A 2 -30.50 0.81 8.53
CA VAL A 2 -29.24 0.48 7.85
C VAL A 2 -29.39 0.91 6.41
N LEU A 3 -28.37 1.54 5.83
CA LEU A 3 -28.30 1.86 4.41
C LEU A 3 -27.52 0.76 3.69
N VAL A 4 -28.13 0.15 2.69
CA VAL A 4 -27.46 -0.80 1.77
C VAL A 4 -27.23 -0.10 0.45
N LEU A 5 -26.00 -0.01 0.02
CA LEU A 5 -25.60 0.57 -1.25
C LEU A 5 -25.36 -0.53 -2.27
N ILE A 6 -26.04 -0.45 -3.41
CA ILE A 6 -25.87 -1.33 -4.57
C ILE A 6 -25.45 -0.44 -5.72
N ASN A 7 -24.18 -0.34 -5.99
CA ASN A 7 -23.62 0.57 -6.99
C ASN A 7 -22.23 0.11 -7.46
N GLY A 8 -21.71 0.72 -8.52
CA GLY A 8 -20.41 0.34 -9.11
C GLY A 8 -19.32 1.40 -8.99
N ARG A 9 -19.46 2.39 -8.11
CA ARG A 9 -18.49 3.47 -7.95
C ARG A 9 -18.59 4.12 -6.58
N PRO A 10 -17.51 4.75 -6.06
CA PRO A 10 -17.55 5.48 -4.80
C PRO A 10 -18.51 6.68 -4.89
N LEU A 11 -19.23 6.93 -3.83
CA LEU A 11 -20.22 7.99 -3.72
C LEU A 11 -19.84 9.01 -2.64
N SER A 12 -20.26 10.27 -2.82
CA SER A 12 -20.19 11.28 -1.77
C SER A 12 -21.43 11.18 -0.89
N ILE A 13 -21.34 10.44 0.21
CA ILE A 13 -22.46 10.07 1.08
C ILE A 13 -22.35 10.66 2.49
N ASN A 14 -21.79 11.86 2.63
CA ASN A 14 -21.58 12.53 3.93
C ASN A 14 -22.84 12.61 4.80
N TRP A 15 -24.01 12.80 4.19
CA TRP A 15 -25.27 12.79 4.94
C TRP A 15 -25.52 11.42 5.58
N ALA A 16 -25.34 10.36 4.80
CA ALA A 16 -25.53 8.99 5.28
C ALA A 16 -24.50 8.65 6.36
N ASP A 17 -23.24 8.98 6.17
CA ASP A 17 -22.18 8.80 7.17
C ASP A 17 -22.54 9.48 8.50
N LYS A 18 -23.13 10.66 8.45
CA LYS A 18 -23.46 11.43 9.66
C LYS A 18 -24.73 10.93 10.38
N PHE A 19 -25.74 10.48 9.62
CA PHE A 19 -27.09 10.26 10.16
C PHE A 19 -27.57 8.80 10.13
N VAL A 20 -26.87 7.93 9.41
CA VAL A 20 -27.24 6.51 9.31
C VAL A 20 -26.30 5.69 10.19
N PRO A 21 -26.81 4.94 11.16
CA PRO A 21 -25.99 4.18 12.13
C PRO A 21 -25.09 3.11 11.50
N ALA A 22 -25.50 2.55 10.35
CA ALA A 22 -24.71 1.53 9.65
C ALA A 22 -24.92 1.63 8.14
N ILE A 23 -23.85 1.42 7.40
CA ILE A 23 -23.83 1.43 5.93
C ILE A 23 -23.17 0.14 5.47
N LEU A 24 -23.85 -0.61 4.60
CA LEU A 24 -23.33 -1.78 3.92
C LEU A 24 -23.09 -1.46 2.44
N GLU A 25 -21.86 -1.49 1.99
CA GLU A 25 -21.50 -1.37 0.58
C GLU A 25 -21.47 -2.77 -0.05
N ALA A 26 -22.47 -3.09 -0.88
CA ALA A 26 -22.62 -4.40 -1.47
C ALA A 26 -22.12 -4.48 -2.92
N TRP A 27 -21.75 -3.35 -3.53
CA TRP A 27 -21.37 -3.26 -4.95
C TRP A 27 -22.45 -3.88 -5.85
N TYR A 28 -22.06 -4.77 -6.75
CA TYR A 28 -22.96 -5.59 -7.56
C TYR A 28 -22.93 -7.04 -7.05
N PRO A 29 -23.80 -7.41 -6.10
CA PRO A 29 -23.66 -8.65 -5.32
C PRO A 29 -24.09 -9.92 -6.09
N GLY A 30 -24.58 -9.80 -7.32
CA GLY A 30 -24.98 -10.94 -8.14
C GLY A 30 -26.28 -11.61 -7.70
N SER A 31 -26.53 -12.84 -8.18
CA SER A 31 -27.79 -13.55 -7.97
C SER A 31 -28.07 -13.94 -6.51
N GLN A 32 -27.05 -14.15 -5.70
CA GLN A 32 -27.18 -14.48 -4.29
C GLN A 32 -27.06 -13.24 -3.37
N GLY A 33 -27.07 -12.05 -3.97
CA GLY A 33 -26.88 -10.80 -3.24
C GLY A 33 -27.88 -10.55 -2.12
N GLY A 34 -29.15 -10.90 -2.35
CA GLY A 34 -30.17 -10.75 -1.30
C GLY A 34 -29.87 -11.58 -0.07
N THR A 35 -29.48 -12.83 -0.23
CA THR A 35 -29.07 -13.74 0.85
C THR A 35 -27.84 -13.21 1.59
N ALA A 36 -26.79 -12.88 0.86
CA ALA A 36 -25.53 -12.38 1.43
C ALA A 36 -25.73 -11.06 2.23
N ILE A 37 -26.56 -10.16 1.72
CA ILE A 37 -26.91 -8.92 2.41
C ILE A 37 -27.69 -9.22 3.68
N ALA A 38 -28.68 -10.12 3.63
CA ALA A 38 -29.45 -10.51 4.81
C ALA A 38 -28.58 -11.16 5.89
N GLU A 39 -27.76 -12.12 5.53
CA GLU A 39 -26.81 -12.77 6.46
C GLU A 39 -25.86 -11.77 7.13
N ALA A 40 -25.34 -10.79 6.37
CA ALA A 40 -24.53 -9.73 6.92
C ALA A 40 -25.34 -8.84 7.89
N LEU A 41 -26.55 -8.44 7.53
CA LEU A 41 -27.39 -7.54 8.34
C LEU A 41 -27.86 -8.18 9.64
N PHE A 42 -28.19 -9.47 9.62
CA PHE A 42 -28.69 -10.22 10.79
C PHE A 42 -27.57 -10.87 11.60
N GLY A 43 -26.32 -10.83 11.10
CA GLY A 43 -25.14 -11.28 11.83
C GLY A 43 -24.86 -12.77 11.70
N ASP A 44 -25.50 -13.47 10.75
CA ASP A 44 -25.17 -14.85 10.40
C ASP A 44 -23.80 -14.93 9.72
N TYR A 45 -23.41 -13.85 9.05
CA TYR A 45 -22.09 -13.65 8.46
C TYR A 45 -21.45 -12.38 9.02
N ASN A 46 -20.18 -12.46 9.43
CA ASN A 46 -19.39 -11.30 9.83
C ASN A 46 -18.66 -10.72 8.60
N PRO A 47 -19.04 -9.53 8.12
CA PRO A 47 -18.42 -8.96 6.93
C PRO A 47 -16.95 -8.62 7.17
N GLY A 48 -16.05 -9.22 6.38
CA GLY A 48 -14.60 -8.97 6.41
C GLY A 48 -14.09 -8.22 5.17
N GLY A 49 -15.00 -7.76 4.30
CA GLY A 49 -14.65 -7.03 3.08
C GLY A 49 -14.07 -5.64 3.37
N LYS A 50 -13.14 -5.20 2.51
CA LYS A 50 -12.53 -3.86 2.57
C LYS A 50 -12.78 -3.11 1.28
N LEU A 51 -12.93 -1.78 1.38
CA LEU A 51 -13.09 -0.91 0.21
C LEU A 51 -11.87 -0.95 -0.69
N THR A 52 -12.06 -1.23 -1.96
CA THR A 52 -11.01 -1.28 -2.99
C THR A 52 -10.79 0.07 -3.67
N VAL A 53 -11.56 1.07 -3.30
CA VAL A 53 -11.48 2.46 -3.79
C VAL A 53 -11.70 3.43 -2.64
N THR A 54 -11.19 4.64 -2.79
CA THR A 54 -11.40 5.73 -1.84
C THR A 54 -12.76 6.38 -2.05
N PHE A 55 -13.53 6.60 -0.99
CA PHE A 55 -14.78 7.35 -1.04
C PHE A 55 -14.50 8.84 -0.77
N PRO A 56 -14.87 9.74 -1.70
CA PRO A 56 -14.63 11.16 -1.53
C PRO A 56 -15.68 11.81 -0.63
N LYS A 57 -15.33 12.88 0.05
CA LYS A 57 -16.30 13.74 0.74
C LYS A 57 -17.12 14.60 -0.23
N THR A 58 -16.60 14.88 -1.40
CA THR A 58 -17.26 15.68 -2.42
C THR A 58 -16.81 15.31 -3.82
N VAL A 59 -17.70 15.46 -4.79
CA VAL A 59 -17.41 15.26 -6.22
C VAL A 59 -16.25 16.14 -6.69
N GLY A 60 -16.06 17.32 -6.09
CA GLY A 60 -14.97 18.24 -6.43
C GLY A 60 -13.57 17.74 -6.07
N GLN A 61 -13.45 16.63 -5.33
CA GLN A 61 -12.16 15.98 -5.03
C GLN A 61 -11.68 15.04 -6.14
N ILE A 62 -12.46 14.82 -7.21
CA ILE A 62 -12.08 13.88 -8.28
C ILE A 62 -11.04 14.53 -9.21
N PRO A 63 -9.91 13.83 -9.55
CA PRO A 63 -9.57 12.47 -9.13
C PRO A 63 -9.02 12.41 -7.70
N PHE A 64 -9.57 11.51 -6.89
CA PHE A 64 -9.17 11.28 -5.50
C PHE A 64 -9.00 9.79 -5.25
N ASN A 65 -7.84 9.25 -5.61
CA ASN A 65 -7.56 7.83 -5.57
C ASN A 65 -6.38 7.51 -4.66
N PHE A 66 -6.42 6.31 -4.09
CA PHE A 66 -5.23 5.68 -3.54
C PHE A 66 -4.50 4.92 -4.68
N PRO A 67 -3.16 4.96 -4.76
CA PRO A 67 -2.25 5.73 -3.91
C PRO A 67 -2.20 7.22 -4.28
N ALA A 68 -2.00 8.09 -3.28
CA ALA A 68 -1.89 9.53 -3.45
C ALA A 68 -0.43 10.00 -3.33
N LYS A 69 -0.06 11.00 -4.13
CA LYS A 69 1.22 11.71 -3.96
C LYS A 69 1.09 12.80 -2.90
N PRO A 70 2.18 13.14 -2.19
CA PRO A 70 2.20 14.30 -1.32
C PRO A 70 1.79 15.54 -2.10
N ALA A 71 0.86 16.29 -1.57
CA ALA A 71 0.45 17.56 -2.15
C ALA A 71 0.70 18.69 -1.14
N SER A 72 1.32 19.76 -1.60
CA SER A 72 1.62 20.95 -0.78
C SER A 72 0.38 21.62 -0.17
N GLN A 73 -0.80 21.19 -0.57
CA GLN A 73 -2.08 21.78 -0.21
C GLN A 73 -3.03 20.82 0.53
N VAL A 74 -2.56 19.62 0.88
CA VAL A 74 -3.40 18.58 1.51
C VAL A 74 -3.62 18.85 2.99
N ASP A 75 -2.61 19.33 3.67
CA ASP A 75 -2.79 19.77 5.04
C ASP A 75 -3.44 21.15 5.03
N GLY A 76 -4.69 21.21 5.45
CA GLY A 76 -5.35 22.46 5.84
C GLY A 76 -4.66 23.11 7.04
N GLY A 77 -3.33 23.01 7.09
CA GLY A 77 -2.48 23.79 7.96
C GLY A 77 -2.87 25.24 7.74
N GLN A 78 -3.36 25.88 8.80
CA GLN A 78 -3.66 27.31 8.80
C GLN A 78 -2.42 28.02 8.27
N THR A 79 -2.51 28.55 7.05
CA THR A 79 -1.50 29.49 6.58
C THR A 79 -1.54 30.64 7.59
N PRO A 80 -0.45 30.90 8.34
CA PRO A 80 -0.46 31.95 9.35
C PRO A 80 -0.92 33.27 8.70
N GLY A 81 -1.99 33.86 9.21
CA GLY A 81 -2.54 35.12 8.72
C GLY A 81 -3.78 35.02 7.82
N VAL A 82 -4.20 33.84 7.36
CA VAL A 82 -5.46 33.68 6.63
C VAL A 82 -6.56 33.26 7.59
N LYS A 83 -7.30 34.19 8.11
CA LYS A 83 -8.54 33.95 8.84
C LYS A 83 -9.66 33.66 7.85
N GLY A 84 -10.23 32.46 7.95
CA GLY A 84 -11.55 32.15 7.40
C GLY A 84 -11.56 31.79 5.92
N ASN A 85 -12.25 30.76 5.67
CA ASN A 85 -12.62 30.09 4.45
C ASN A 85 -11.70 28.90 4.10
N GLN A 86 -11.83 27.88 4.88
CA GLN A 86 -11.39 26.55 4.45
C GLN A 86 -12.37 26.05 3.37
N SER A 87 -12.21 26.54 2.16
CA SER A 87 -12.91 26.03 0.99
C SER A 87 -12.37 24.67 0.54
N ARG A 88 -11.36 24.15 1.24
CA ARG A 88 -10.71 22.86 0.90
C ARG A 88 -11.20 21.76 1.81
N ILE A 89 -11.82 20.78 1.20
CA ILE A 89 -12.21 19.55 1.87
C ILE A 89 -11.03 18.59 1.78
N ASN A 90 -10.42 18.28 2.92
CA ASN A 90 -9.27 17.39 3.01
C ASN A 90 -9.67 15.97 3.40
N GLY A 91 -8.87 15.02 2.92
CA GLY A 91 -8.99 13.60 3.24
C GLY A 91 -10.21 12.91 2.63
N PRO A 92 -10.25 11.59 2.69
CA PRO A 92 -11.38 10.79 2.24
C PRO A 92 -12.56 10.85 3.22
N LEU A 93 -13.74 10.48 2.73
CA LEU A 93 -14.84 10.07 3.60
C LEU A 93 -14.51 8.69 4.18
N TYR A 94 -14.22 7.72 3.30
CA TYR A 94 -13.66 6.43 3.68
C TYR A 94 -12.39 6.16 2.88
N PRO A 95 -11.27 5.83 3.54
CA PRO A 95 -10.01 5.57 2.85
C PRO A 95 -10.02 4.22 2.10
N PHE A 96 -9.08 4.05 1.18
CA PHE A 96 -8.80 2.76 0.57
C PHE A 96 -8.49 1.71 1.65
N GLY A 97 -9.04 0.51 1.49
CA GLY A 97 -8.85 -0.59 2.43
C GLY A 97 -9.74 -0.52 3.68
N TYR A 98 -10.58 0.51 3.83
CA TYR A 98 -11.47 0.64 4.99
C TYR A 98 -12.57 -0.40 4.99
N GLY A 99 -12.93 -0.89 6.18
CA GLY A 99 -14.05 -1.78 6.43
C GLY A 99 -14.14 -2.15 7.89
N LEU A 100 -15.36 -2.29 8.40
CA LEU A 100 -15.66 -2.66 9.77
C LEU A 100 -15.93 -4.17 9.87
N SER A 101 -15.88 -4.69 11.10
CA SER A 101 -16.19 -6.08 11.43
C SER A 101 -17.06 -6.10 12.68
N TYR A 102 -17.77 -7.21 12.91
CA TYR A 102 -18.50 -7.46 14.16
C TYR A 102 -17.60 -7.99 15.29
N THR A 103 -16.29 -8.08 15.02
CA THR A 103 -15.27 -8.39 16.03
C THR A 103 -14.14 -7.38 15.96
N THR A 104 -13.16 -7.49 16.83
CA THR A 104 -12.02 -6.58 16.91
C THR A 104 -10.71 -7.35 16.76
N PHE A 105 -9.71 -6.71 16.12
CA PHE A 105 -8.42 -7.32 15.87
C PHE A 105 -7.28 -6.47 16.44
N GLU A 106 -6.33 -7.14 17.08
CA GLU A 106 -5.08 -6.56 17.56
C GLU A 106 -3.93 -6.97 16.64
N TYR A 107 -3.10 -6.00 16.32
CA TYR A 107 -1.90 -6.17 15.50
C TYR A 107 -0.66 -6.04 16.39
N SER A 108 0.27 -6.97 16.27
CA SER A 108 1.46 -6.98 17.11
C SER A 108 2.67 -7.62 16.40
N ASN A 109 3.86 -7.49 17.01
CA ASN A 109 5.07 -8.21 16.65
C ASN A 109 5.48 -8.07 15.17
N LEU A 110 5.53 -6.84 14.66
CA LEU A 110 6.09 -6.58 13.32
C LEU A 110 7.58 -6.87 13.29
N GLN A 111 7.98 -7.83 12.46
CA GLN A 111 9.37 -8.21 12.26
C GLN A 111 9.75 -8.15 10.78
N LEU A 112 11.01 -7.86 10.55
CA LEU A 112 11.67 -7.95 9.24
C LEU A 112 12.74 -9.02 9.35
N SER A 113 12.93 -9.83 8.33
CA SER A 113 14.02 -10.83 8.27
C SER A 113 15.40 -10.19 8.39
N SER A 114 15.54 -8.95 7.92
CA SER A 114 16.70 -8.07 8.14
C SER A 114 16.26 -6.62 8.22
N PRO A 115 16.84 -5.79 9.10
CA PRO A 115 16.59 -4.34 9.12
C PRO A 115 17.33 -3.60 8.01
N VAL A 116 18.32 -4.24 7.38
CA VAL A 116 19.14 -3.72 6.29
C VAL A 116 19.24 -4.78 5.21
N ILE A 117 18.98 -4.41 3.97
CA ILE A 117 19.11 -5.27 2.78
C ILE A 117 19.84 -4.50 1.68
N THR A 118 20.25 -5.20 0.63
CA THR A 118 20.70 -4.55 -0.59
C THR A 118 19.53 -4.37 -1.57
N ASP A 119 19.72 -3.55 -2.61
CA ASP A 119 18.77 -3.32 -3.69
C ASP A 119 18.46 -4.57 -4.54
N LYS A 120 19.12 -5.72 -4.25
CA LYS A 120 18.92 -7.01 -4.94
C LYS A 120 18.34 -8.10 -4.04
N GLU A 121 18.20 -7.84 -2.76
CA GLU A 121 17.77 -8.84 -1.79
C GLU A 121 16.28 -8.70 -1.44
N PRO A 122 15.56 -9.82 -1.25
CA PRO A 122 14.21 -9.81 -0.72
C PRO A 122 14.22 -9.60 0.79
N VAL A 123 13.10 -9.14 1.34
CA VAL A 123 12.87 -9.09 2.77
C VAL A 123 11.53 -9.71 3.12
N THR A 124 11.49 -10.54 4.16
CA THR A 124 10.27 -11.11 4.70
C THR A 124 9.77 -10.21 5.84
N VAL A 125 8.49 -9.88 5.78
CA VAL A 125 7.79 -9.07 6.78
C VAL A 125 6.78 -9.95 7.48
N THR A 126 6.86 -10.10 8.80
CA THR A 126 5.89 -10.88 9.58
C THR A 126 5.22 -10.04 10.64
N CYS A 127 3.97 -10.35 10.96
CA CYS A 127 3.23 -9.77 12.07
C CYS A 127 2.24 -10.78 12.64
N LYS A 128 1.75 -10.52 13.85
CA LYS A 128 0.71 -11.34 14.49
C LYS A 128 -0.60 -10.56 14.55
N ILE A 129 -1.69 -11.27 14.21
CA ILE A 129 -3.05 -10.75 14.27
C ILE A 129 -3.83 -11.62 15.24
N LYS A 130 -4.47 -10.99 16.21
CA LYS A 130 -5.30 -11.65 17.23
C LYS A 130 -6.73 -11.13 17.15
N ASN A 131 -7.69 -12.03 17.17
CA ASN A 131 -9.09 -11.68 17.37
C ASN A 131 -9.31 -11.44 18.87
N THR A 132 -9.60 -10.20 19.26
CA THR A 132 -9.82 -9.79 20.65
C THR A 132 -11.30 -9.67 21.00
N GLY A 133 -12.19 -9.89 20.03
CA GLY A 133 -13.62 -9.85 20.25
C GLY A 133 -14.20 -11.24 20.57
N THR A 134 -15.53 -11.31 20.57
CA THR A 134 -16.30 -12.50 20.97
C THR A 134 -16.89 -13.28 19.80
N ARG A 135 -16.69 -12.81 18.57
CA ARG A 135 -17.17 -13.46 17.34
C ARG A 135 -16.00 -13.85 16.45
N SER A 136 -16.14 -14.94 15.72
CA SER A 136 -15.20 -15.23 14.64
C SER A 136 -15.32 -14.21 13.52
N GLY A 137 -14.26 -14.00 12.79
CA GLY A 137 -14.26 -13.07 11.67
C GLY A 137 -12.99 -13.07 10.86
N ASP A 138 -13.08 -12.43 9.71
CA ASP A 138 -11.97 -12.27 8.80
C ASP A 138 -11.38 -10.87 8.94
N GLU A 139 -10.06 -10.79 8.98
CA GLU A 139 -9.33 -9.54 8.84
C GLU A 139 -8.52 -9.54 7.55
N VAL A 140 -8.46 -8.40 6.87
CA VAL A 140 -7.59 -8.20 5.71
C VAL A 140 -6.41 -7.35 6.13
N VAL A 141 -5.31 -8.03 6.39
CA VAL A 141 -4.03 -7.41 6.76
C VAL A 141 -3.39 -6.80 5.54
N GLN A 142 -3.07 -5.51 5.57
CA GLN A 142 -2.56 -4.75 4.43
C GLN A 142 -1.13 -4.29 4.69
N LEU A 143 -0.23 -4.62 3.78
CA LEU A 143 1.18 -4.21 3.81
C LEU A 143 1.41 -3.04 2.88
N TYR A 144 1.96 -1.97 3.42
CA TYR A 144 2.31 -0.76 2.69
C TYR A 144 3.80 -0.46 2.81
N THR A 145 4.35 0.14 1.77
CA THR A 145 5.71 0.68 1.76
C THR A 145 5.69 2.18 1.44
N ARG A 146 6.64 2.91 2.00
CA ARG A 146 6.93 4.30 1.66
C ARG A 146 8.43 4.48 1.54
N ASP A 147 8.86 5.09 0.45
CA ASP A 147 10.19 5.67 0.35
C ASP A 147 10.23 6.98 1.13
N VAL A 148 11.12 7.11 2.09
CA VAL A 148 11.18 8.28 2.98
C VAL A 148 11.74 9.49 2.25
N VAL A 149 12.77 9.27 1.43
CA VAL A 149 13.42 10.32 0.62
C VAL A 149 13.75 9.73 -0.74
N SER A 150 13.15 10.26 -1.79
CA SER A 150 13.35 9.82 -3.16
C SER A 150 13.73 10.98 -4.10
N SER A 151 14.44 10.65 -5.18
CA SER A 151 14.90 11.64 -6.18
C SER A 151 13.75 12.27 -6.98
N VAL A 152 12.58 11.63 -6.97
CA VAL A 152 11.35 12.08 -7.63
C VAL A 152 10.18 11.98 -6.66
N THR A 153 9.10 12.71 -6.91
CA THR A 153 7.90 12.63 -6.07
C THR A 153 7.23 11.26 -6.21
N THR A 154 7.30 10.46 -5.14
CA THR A 154 6.67 9.15 -5.04
C THR A 154 5.33 9.23 -4.28
N TYR A 155 4.60 8.12 -4.24
CA TYR A 155 3.38 8.02 -3.44
C TYR A 155 3.69 7.96 -1.94
N GLU A 156 2.81 8.52 -1.13
CA GLU A 156 2.94 8.49 0.33
C GLU A 156 2.89 7.08 0.90
N LYS A 157 2.10 6.21 0.29
CA LYS A 157 1.97 4.80 0.65
C LYS A 157 1.68 3.99 -0.59
N ASN A 158 2.35 2.86 -0.76
CA ASN A 158 2.09 1.89 -1.81
C ASN A 158 1.65 0.58 -1.18
N LEU A 159 0.48 0.05 -1.56
CA LEU A 159 0.08 -1.30 -1.18
C LEU A 159 0.99 -2.29 -1.89
N ARG A 160 1.66 -3.16 -1.13
CA ARG A 160 2.58 -4.18 -1.66
C ARG A 160 2.11 -5.61 -1.38
N GLY A 161 1.16 -5.77 -0.47
CA GLY A 161 0.57 -7.06 -0.19
C GLY A 161 -0.67 -6.92 0.68
N PHE A 162 -1.51 -7.92 0.62
CA PHE A 162 -2.63 -8.09 1.55
C PHE A 162 -2.90 -9.57 1.74
N GLU A 163 -3.40 -9.94 2.92
CA GLU A 163 -3.81 -11.29 3.23
C GLU A 163 -5.09 -11.27 4.07
N ARG A 164 -6.05 -12.11 3.68
CA ARG A 164 -7.28 -12.32 4.43
C ARG A 164 -7.11 -13.52 5.34
N VAL A 165 -7.25 -13.30 6.64
CA VAL A 165 -7.10 -14.33 7.67
C VAL A 165 -8.38 -14.47 8.46
N HIS A 166 -8.86 -15.71 8.58
CA HIS A 166 -9.98 -16.04 9.46
C HIS A 166 -9.47 -16.35 10.86
N LEU A 167 -10.13 -15.78 11.90
CA LEU A 167 -9.72 -15.92 13.29
C LEU A 167 -10.93 -16.19 14.18
N GLU A 168 -10.86 -17.25 14.97
CA GLU A 168 -11.79 -17.53 16.05
C GLU A 168 -11.57 -16.56 17.23
N PRO A 169 -12.55 -16.36 18.12
CA PRO A 169 -12.38 -15.56 19.31
C PRO A 169 -11.15 -15.97 20.13
N GLY A 170 -10.25 -15.02 20.40
CA GLY A 170 -8.99 -15.25 21.11
C GLY A 170 -7.86 -15.84 20.28
N GLU A 171 -8.13 -16.31 19.07
CA GLU A 171 -7.11 -16.91 18.19
C GLU A 171 -6.10 -15.86 17.72
N THR A 172 -4.84 -16.30 17.58
CA THR A 172 -3.74 -15.50 17.03
C THR A 172 -3.12 -16.24 15.86
N LYS A 173 -2.98 -15.57 14.72
CA LYS A 173 -2.23 -16.09 13.54
C LYS A 173 -1.09 -15.17 13.17
N GLU A 174 -0.03 -15.77 12.64
CA GLU A 174 1.07 -15.03 12.03
C GLU A 174 0.80 -14.87 10.54
N VAL A 175 0.99 -13.65 10.06
CA VAL A 175 0.90 -13.28 8.65
C VAL A 175 2.29 -12.94 8.15
N SER A 176 2.64 -13.42 6.95
CA SER A 176 3.96 -13.24 6.36
C SER A 176 3.83 -12.73 4.93
N PHE A 177 4.61 -11.70 4.61
CA PHE A 177 4.73 -11.14 3.27
C PHE A 177 6.18 -11.19 2.82
N GLN A 178 6.40 -11.48 1.55
CA GLN A 178 7.72 -11.36 0.93
C GLN A 178 7.74 -10.13 0.02
N LEU A 179 8.61 -9.16 0.33
CA LEU A 179 8.90 -8.02 -0.51
C LEU A 179 10.14 -8.31 -1.35
N LEU A 180 10.01 -8.14 -2.65
CA LEU A 180 11.09 -8.30 -3.62
C LEU A 180 11.67 -6.93 -3.99
N PRO A 181 12.88 -6.86 -4.56
CA PRO A 181 13.46 -5.59 -5.02
C PRO A 181 12.53 -4.74 -5.88
N ARG A 182 11.74 -5.37 -6.74
CA ARG A 182 10.75 -4.68 -7.60
C ARG A 182 9.69 -3.90 -6.80
N ASP A 183 9.43 -4.28 -5.56
CA ASP A 183 8.42 -3.64 -4.70
C ASP A 183 8.91 -2.30 -4.13
N PHE A 184 10.20 -2.03 -4.25
CA PHE A 184 10.87 -0.80 -3.84
C PHE A 184 11.24 0.12 -5.01
N GLN A 185 11.00 -0.32 -6.26
CA GLN A 185 11.33 0.46 -7.43
C GLN A 185 10.48 1.72 -7.59
N LEU A 186 11.14 2.77 -8.07
CA LEU A 186 10.52 3.99 -8.58
C LEU A 186 10.97 4.23 -10.03
N LEU A 187 10.17 4.99 -10.78
CA LEU A 187 10.53 5.48 -12.10
C LEU A 187 11.28 6.80 -11.93
N ASN A 188 12.58 6.82 -12.22
CA ASN A 188 13.41 8.00 -12.07
C ASN A 188 13.17 9.04 -13.20
N LYS A 189 13.84 10.18 -13.12
CA LYS A 189 13.74 11.26 -14.14
C LYS A 189 14.17 10.84 -15.55
N ASP A 190 14.97 9.79 -15.68
CA ASP A 190 15.47 9.26 -16.95
C ASP A 190 14.58 8.13 -17.48
N ASN A 191 13.40 7.91 -16.89
CA ASN A 191 12.44 6.85 -17.22
C ASN A 191 12.98 5.43 -17.02
N HIS A 192 13.85 5.23 -16.05
CA HIS A 192 14.32 3.91 -15.65
C HIS A 192 13.70 3.50 -14.31
N TRP A 193 13.31 2.21 -14.21
CA TRP A 193 12.93 1.61 -12.95
C TRP A 193 14.16 1.29 -12.12
N VAL A 194 14.29 1.95 -10.97
CA VAL A 194 15.45 1.81 -10.08
C VAL A 194 14.99 1.64 -8.64
N VAL A 195 15.78 0.92 -7.85
CA VAL A 195 15.71 0.95 -6.39
C VAL A 195 16.75 1.95 -5.91
N GLU A 196 16.32 3.02 -5.29
CA GLU A 196 17.25 4.01 -4.71
C GLU A 196 17.64 3.56 -3.31
N PRO A 197 18.96 3.59 -2.97
CA PRO A 197 19.41 3.38 -1.61
C PRO A 197 18.82 4.42 -0.67
N GLY A 198 18.37 3.99 0.50
CA GLY A 198 17.74 4.90 1.45
C GLY A 198 16.88 4.18 2.49
N MET A 199 16.19 4.98 3.28
CA MET A 199 15.26 4.48 4.29
C MET A 199 13.87 4.30 3.71
N PHE A 200 13.33 3.11 3.89
CA PHE A 200 11.94 2.79 3.59
C PHE A 200 11.15 2.57 4.89
N GLN A 201 9.91 2.97 4.89
CA GLN A 201 8.97 2.67 5.96
C GLN A 201 8.08 1.50 5.54
N ILE A 202 8.13 0.41 6.31
CA ILE A 202 7.26 -0.74 6.18
C ILE A 202 6.10 -0.56 7.16
N MET A 203 4.87 -0.69 6.67
CA MET A 203 3.67 -0.40 7.44
C MET A 203 2.66 -1.53 7.30
N ILE A 204 2.08 -1.97 8.40
CA ILE A 204 0.96 -2.91 8.43
C ILE A 204 -0.26 -2.19 8.99
N GLY A 205 -1.38 -2.33 8.30
CA GLY A 205 -2.62 -1.67 8.70
C GLY A 205 -3.88 -2.43 8.32
N ALA A 206 -5.01 -1.96 8.86
CA ALA A 206 -6.35 -2.39 8.51
C ALA A 206 -6.94 -1.57 7.34
N SER A 207 -6.33 -0.44 7.03
CA SER A 207 -6.62 0.41 5.85
C SER A 207 -5.43 1.30 5.54
N SER A 208 -5.49 2.08 4.46
CA SER A 208 -4.44 3.05 4.10
C SER A 208 -4.28 4.18 5.12
N GLU A 209 -5.27 4.47 5.95
CA GLU A 209 -5.21 5.48 7.01
C GLU A 209 -5.12 4.87 8.42
N ASP A 210 -5.54 3.62 8.60
CA ASP A 210 -5.45 2.90 9.86
C ASP A 210 -4.20 2.00 9.88
N ILE A 211 -3.04 2.65 10.02
CA ILE A 211 -1.76 1.96 10.13
C ILE A 211 -1.49 1.60 11.59
N ARG A 212 -1.41 0.32 11.88
CA ARG A 212 -1.27 -0.25 13.21
C ARG A 212 0.19 -0.46 13.63
N LEU A 213 1.04 -0.89 12.69
CA LEU A 213 2.44 -1.19 12.95
C LEU A 213 3.33 -0.52 11.89
N LYS A 214 4.51 -0.06 12.32
CA LYS A 214 5.50 0.58 11.43
C LYS A 214 6.90 0.14 11.81
N LYS A 215 7.76 -0.08 10.80
CA LYS A 215 9.18 -0.39 10.99
C LYS A 215 10.01 0.20 9.86
N GLY A 216 11.22 0.66 10.17
CA GLY A 216 12.19 1.13 9.17
C GLY A 216 12.90 -0.05 8.52
N LEU A 217 13.19 0.08 7.24
CA LEU A 217 14.05 -0.81 6.45
C LEU A 217 15.07 0.07 5.73
N GLU A 218 16.35 -0.19 5.91
CA GLU A 218 17.41 0.45 5.14
C GLU A 218 17.73 -0.38 3.90
N ILE A 219 17.73 0.24 2.73
CA ILE A 219 18.20 -0.38 1.49
C ILE A 219 19.51 0.25 1.09
N ARG A 220 20.53 -0.56 0.84
CA ARG A 220 21.86 -0.15 0.40
C ARG A 220 22.10 -0.56 -1.05
N ALA A 221 22.93 0.19 -1.75
CA ALA A 221 23.39 -0.23 -3.08
C ALA A 221 24.21 -1.53 -2.96
N TYR A 222 23.96 -2.48 -3.84
CA TYR A 222 24.74 -3.71 -3.91
C TYR A 222 26.23 -3.39 -4.11
N GLY A 223 27.07 -3.98 -3.27
CA GLY A 223 28.54 -3.75 -3.31
C GLY A 223 29.03 -2.55 -2.50
N GLN A 224 28.18 -1.82 -1.79
CA GLN A 224 28.61 -0.86 -0.78
C GLN A 224 28.83 -1.60 0.55
N ALA A 225 30.05 -1.52 1.08
CA ALA A 225 30.37 -2.03 2.42
C ALA A 225 29.58 -1.27 3.50
N SER A 226 29.21 -1.95 4.58
CA SER A 226 28.60 -1.28 5.73
C SER A 226 29.58 -0.28 6.33
N ALA A 227 29.08 0.82 6.90
CA ALA A 227 29.91 1.80 7.56
C ALA A 227 30.78 1.17 8.70
N ASN A 228 30.28 0.09 9.31
CA ASN A 228 31.01 -0.65 10.33
C ASN A 228 32.15 -1.53 9.75
N GLU A 229 32.00 -2.05 8.53
CA GLU A 229 33.07 -2.80 7.85
C GLU A 229 34.20 -1.87 7.38
N ILE A 230 33.86 -0.60 7.08
CA ILE A 230 34.86 0.42 6.70
C ILE A 230 35.74 0.81 7.90
N ILE A 231 35.23 0.71 9.13
CA ILE A 231 36.01 1.05 10.36
C ILE A 231 36.98 -0.08 10.74
N GLU A 232 36.68 -1.32 10.38
CA GLU A 232 37.54 -2.48 10.64
C GLU A 232 38.58 -2.74 9.52
N SER A 233 38.46 -2.11 8.35
CA SER A 233 39.44 -2.21 7.29
C SER A 233 40.63 -1.28 7.60
N ASP A 234 41.86 -1.80 7.46
CA ASP A 234 43.10 -1.04 7.67
C ASP A 234 43.09 0.22 6.78
N PRO A 235 43.29 1.43 7.33
CA PRO A 235 43.36 2.67 6.56
C PRO A 235 44.31 2.61 5.36
N ARG A 236 45.26 1.67 5.37
CA ARG A 236 46.23 1.45 4.28
C ARG A 236 45.60 0.77 3.06
N ASP A 237 44.51 0.03 3.21
CA ASP A 237 43.79 -0.61 2.08
C ASP A 237 42.98 0.41 1.26
N PHE A 238 42.59 1.53 1.88
CA PHE A 238 41.89 2.63 1.18
C PHE A 238 42.77 3.35 0.17
N ILE A 239 44.11 3.42 0.43
CA ILE A 239 45.07 4.10 -0.44
C ILE A 239 45.38 3.26 -1.69
N SER A 240 45.32 1.94 -1.62
CA SER A 240 45.57 1.05 -2.75
C SER A 240 44.36 0.97 -3.72
N ALA A 241 43.14 1.06 -3.19
CA ALA A 241 41.90 1.05 -4.00
C ALA A 241 41.67 2.36 -4.76
N SER A 242 42.10 3.51 -4.16
CA SER A 242 41.92 4.83 -4.77
C SER A 242 42.84 5.08 -5.98
N LYS A 243 43.92 4.31 -6.12
CA LYS A 243 44.88 4.44 -7.24
C LYS A 243 44.43 3.76 -8.53
N ASN A 244 43.39 2.90 -8.50
CA ASN A 244 43.02 2.06 -9.63
C ASN A 244 41.64 2.28 -10.23
N LYS A 245 40.81 3.23 -9.75
CA LYS A 245 39.54 3.57 -10.45
C LYS A 245 39.13 5.01 -10.17
N SER A 246 39.08 5.81 -11.19
CA SER A 246 38.43 7.12 -11.15
C SER A 246 36.94 6.91 -10.89
N ILE A 247 36.42 7.59 -9.87
CA ILE A 247 35.03 7.49 -9.39
C ILE A 247 34.00 7.93 -10.44
N SER A 248 34.43 8.47 -11.58
CA SER A 248 33.58 8.96 -12.66
C SER A 248 33.11 7.90 -13.65
N SER A 249 33.58 6.65 -13.59
CA SER A 249 33.26 5.62 -14.59
C SER A 249 32.37 4.47 -14.09
N MET A 250 31.90 4.51 -12.83
CA MET A 250 31.12 3.42 -12.25
C MET A 250 29.59 3.55 -12.39
N TRP A 251 29.11 4.61 -13.08
CA TRP A 251 27.68 4.86 -13.26
C TRP A 251 27.12 4.49 -14.63
N LEU A 252 27.96 3.93 -15.50
CA LEU A 252 27.52 3.56 -16.84
C LEU A 252 28.00 2.15 -17.18
N THR A 253 27.04 1.28 -17.38
CA THR A 253 27.04 -0.05 -17.99
C THR A 253 26.79 -1.21 -17.05
N GLU A 254 25.51 -1.42 -16.77
CA GLU A 254 24.90 -2.76 -16.86
C GLU A 254 23.41 -2.58 -17.13
N THR A 255 23.06 -2.66 -18.40
CA THR A 255 21.68 -2.84 -18.85
C THR A 255 21.18 -4.19 -18.33
N ILE A 256 20.18 -4.14 -17.46
CA ILE A 256 19.41 -5.34 -17.12
C ILE A 256 18.74 -5.84 -18.40
N PRO A 257 18.96 -7.09 -18.83
CA PRO A 257 18.29 -7.61 -20.01
C PRO A 257 16.78 -7.63 -19.72
N LEU A 258 16.02 -6.97 -20.58
CA LEU A 258 14.57 -7.10 -20.60
C LEU A 258 14.22 -8.59 -20.75
N PRO A 259 13.22 -9.11 -20.02
CA PRO A 259 12.74 -10.48 -20.21
C PRO A 259 12.35 -10.66 -21.68
N GLY A 260 12.86 -11.74 -22.26
CA GLY A 260 12.93 -12.13 -23.65
C GLY A 260 11.82 -11.60 -24.57
N LYS A 261 12.25 -11.21 -25.76
CA LYS A 261 11.40 -10.91 -26.91
C LYS A 261 10.26 -11.91 -27.00
N VAL A 262 9.04 -11.42 -26.84
CA VAL A 262 7.82 -12.16 -27.21
C VAL A 262 7.95 -12.48 -28.71
N LYS A 263 8.02 -13.78 -29.04
CA LYS A 263 8.00 -14.24 -30.43
C LYS A 263 6.72 -13.70 -31.07
N LYS A 264 6.88 -12.99 -32.18
CA LYS A 264 5.78 -12.68 -33.10
C LYS A 264 5.14 -13.99 -33.53
N GLY A 265 3.89 -14.22 -33.16
CA GLY A 265 3.14 -15.38 -33.63
C GLY A 265 2.02 -15.79 -32.71
N ASN A 266 1.11 -14.89 -32.36
CA ASN A 266 -0.26 -15.24 -32.03
C ASN A 266 -1.17 -14.10 -32.49
N THR A 267 -1.76 -14.31 -33.66
CA THR A 267 -2.87 -13.54 -34.19
C THR A 267 -4.08 -13.72 -33.28
N TYR A 268 -4.56 -12.63 -32.70
CA TYR A 268 -5.87 -12.58 -32.08
C TYR A 268 -6.95 -12.82 -33.14
N PRO A 269 -8.04 -13.55 -32.81
CA PRO A 269 -9.16 -13.73 -33.75
C PRO A 269 -9.80 -12.37 -34.04
N SER A 270 -9.89 -12.03 -35.31
CA SER A 270 -10.56 -10.85 -35.85
C SER A 270 -12.07 -11.03 -35.86
N ASN A 271 -12.77 -10.93 -34.71
CA ASN A 271 -14.24 -10.92 -34.67
C ASN A 271 -14.78 -9.97 -33.61
N TRP A 272 -14.48 -8.69 -33.80
CA TRP A 272 -15.28 -7.59 -33.24
C TRP A 272 -15.68 -6.66 -34.37
N GLN A 273 -16.70 -7.07 -35.14
CA GLN A 273 -17.39 -6.12 -36.00
C GLN A 273 -18.36 -5.32 -35.14
N ARG A 274 -18.19 -4.01 -35.12
CA ARG A 274 -19.18 -3.06 -34.63
C ARG A 274 -20.38 -3.10 -35.58
N THR A 275 -21.51 -3.45 -35.09
CA THR A 275 -22.80 -3.13 -35.77
C THR A 275 -23.21 -1.71 -35.35
N PRO A 276 -23.52 -0.84 -36.32
CA PRO A 276 -24.07 0.47 -36.01
C PRO A 276 -25.60 0.32 -35.91
N LYS A 277 -26.16 0.78 -34.78
CA LYS A 277 -27.43 1.53 -34.69
C LYS A 277 -27.61 2.05 -33.27
#